data_83676b97fad21b80de2776d7c4aeb5b5
#
_entry.id   83676b97fad21b80de2776d7c4aeb5b5
#
_cell.length_a   1.000
_cell.length_b   1.000
_cell.length_c   1.000
_cell.angle_alpha   90.00
_cell.angle_beta   90.00
_cell.angle_gamma   90.00
#
_symmetry.space_group_name_H-M   'P 1'
#
loop_
_entity.id
_entity.type
_entity.pdbx_description
1 polymer ?
#
loop_
_entity_poly.entity_id
_entity_poly.type
_entity_poly.pdbx_seq_one_letter_code
_entity_poly.pdbx_strand_id
1 'polypeptide(L)'
;MMETPRDPAASRYEHAAHGLRRSDLDPDPIKQFSNWFTAAIEAQIRDVNAMSLATAGRDAKPSVRLVLLKGFDQDGFVFFTNYESEKGVQLEANPYAALAFYWIELDRQIRISGKAKITSREESQTYFHSRPVGSQLSAWASRQSEVLDGRRVLDARMAEMTERFGDKPIPLPPHWGGYRLKPDTVEFWQGRPNRLHDRFRYRRQTDDTWLVERLAP
;
A
#
# COMPACT_ATOMS: atom_id res chain seq x y z
N MET A 1 18.66 -21.10 -29.24
CA MET A 1 19.72 -20.45 -28.42
C MET A 1 19.01 -19.95 -27.14
N MET A 2 19.34 -20.53 -25.99
CA MET A 2 18.87 -19.98 -24.70
C MET A 2 19.62 -18.65 -24.49
N GLU A 3 18.88 -17.53 -24.35
CA GLU A 3 19.47 -16.26 -23.92
C GLU A 3 20.11 -16.46 -22.55
N THR A 4 21.38 -16.09 -22.42
CA THR A 4 22.08 -16.07 -21.14
C THR A 4 21.31 -15.13 -20.22
N PRO A 5 20.95 -15.54 -18.98
CA PRO A 5 20.26 -14.63 -18.05
C PRO A 5 21.07 -13.34 -17.90
N ARG A 6 20.43 -12.19 -18.06
CA ARG A 6 21.09 -10.88 -17.83
C ARG A 6 21.59 -10.84 -16.40
N ASP A 7 22.87 -10.55 -16.23
CA ASP A 7 23.48 -10.38 -14.89
C ASP A 7 22.77 -9.23 -14.15
N PRO A 8 22.04 -9.49 -13.06
CA PRO A 8 21.35 -8.44 -12.31
C PRO A 8 22.32 -7.39 -11.75
N ALA A 9 23.58 -7.75 -11.50
CA ALA A 9 24.61 -6.84 -10.98
C ALA A 9 25.11 -5.84 -12.04
N ALA A 10 24.92 -6.16 -13.33
CA ALA A 10 25.29 -5.28 -14.43
C ALA A 10 24.24 -4.17 -14.68
N SER A 11 23.02 -4.29 -14.13
CA SER A 11 21.99 -3.27 -14.25
C SER A 11 22.32 -2.08 -13.35
N ARG A 12 22.92 -1.05 -13.93
CA ARG A 12 23.22 0.21 -13.25
C ARG A 12 22.37 1.31 -13.86
N TYR A 13 21.62 2.02 -13.00
CA TYR A 13 20.84 3.20 -13.35
C TYR A 13 21.50 4.43 -12.72
N GLU A 14 21.72 5.48 -13.52
CA GLU A 14 22.20 6.77 -13.01
C GLU A 14 21.00 7.63 -12.64
N HIS A 15 20.85 7.92 -11.36
CA HIS A 15 19.80 8.76 -10.83
C HIS A 15 19.96 10.22 -11.25
N ALA A 16 18.82 10.92 -11.42
CA ALA A 16 18.79 12.33 -11.78
C ALA A 16 19.51 13.21 -10.73
N ALA A 17 20.06 14.34 -11.20
CA ALA A 17 20.83 15.24 -10.35
C ALA A 17 20.02 16.04 -9.31
N HIS A 18 18.67 15.98 -9.35
CA HIS A 18 17.81 16.74 -8.45
C HIS A 18 17.85 16.13 -7.05
N GLY A 19 18.37 16.90 -6.10
CA GLY A 19 18.44 16.51 -4.70
C GLY A 19 17.20 16.87 -3.90
N LEU A 20 17.11 16.31 -2.70
CA LEU A 20 16.14 16.69 -1.68
C LEU A 20 16.86 17.39 -0.53
N ARG A 21 16.43 18.59 -0.18
CA ARG A 21 16.99 19.38 0.93
C ARG A 21 15.97 19.47 2.05
N ARG A 22 16.45 19.78 3.26
CA ARG A 22 15.56 20.04 4.41
C ARG A 22 14.57 21.18 4.14
N SER A 23 14.98 22.22 3.41
CA SER A 23 14.14 23.35 3.02
C SER A 23 13.02 23.00 2.06
N ASP A 24 13.11 21.86 1.38
CA ASP A 24 12.15 21.41 0.37
C ASP A 24 11.03 20.57 1.00
N LEU A 25 11.12 20.31 2.30
CA LEU A 25 10.21 19.45 3.05
C LEU A 25 9.14 20.27 3.76
N ASP A 26 7.89 19.84 3.64
CA ASP A 26 6.82 20.30 4.51
C ASP A 26 7.04 19.77 5.94
N PRO A 27 6.80 20.55 7.02
CA PRO A 27 6.88 20.06 8.39
C PRO A 27 5.91 18.91 8.70
N ASP A 28 4.80 18.80 7.94
CA ASP A 28 3.80 17.73 8.03
C ASP A 28 4.09 16.64 6.99
N PRO A 29 4.39 15.39 7.40
CA PRO A 29 4.69 14.31 6.47
C PRO A 29 3.50 13.91 5.59
N ILE A 30 2.26 14.16 6.01
CA ILE A 30 1.07 13.89 5.18
C ILE A 30 0.99 14.89 4.03
N LYS A 31 1.27 16.16 4.30
CA LYS A 31 1.38 17.18 3.24
C LYS A 31 2.56 16.92 2.33
N GLN A 32 3.70 16.53 2.88
CA GLN A 32 4.87 16.13 2.09
C GLN A 32 4.54 14.94 1.17
N PHE A 33 3.82 13.95 1.69
CA PHE A 33 3.33 12.82 0.87
C PHE A 33 2.39 13.32 -0.23
N SER A 34 1.43 14.19 0.11
CA SER A 34 0.50 14.77 -0.86
C SER A 34 1.21 15.49 -2.01
N ASN A 35 2.22 16.30 -1.69
CA ASN A 35 3.03 17.02 -2.70
C ASN A 35 3.74 16.04 -3.63
N TRP A 36 4.34 15.00 -3.10
CA TRP A 36 5.04 13.99 -3.90
C TRP A 36 4.08 13.11 -4.70
N PHE A 37 2.92 12.79 -4.13
CA PHE A 37 1.88 12.00 -4.82
C PHE A 37 1.28 12.80 -5.99
N THR A 38 1.03 14.09 -5.80
CA THR A 38 0.59 15.00 -6.89
C THR A 38 1.63 15.05 -8.00
N ALA A 39 2.90 15.25 -7.68
CA ALA A 39 3.98 15.23 -8.68
C ALA A 39 4.06 13.89 -9.44
N ALA A 40 3.78 12.77 -8.76
CA ALA A 40 3.76 11.45 -9.39
C ALA A 40 2.56 11.27 -10.34
N ILE A 41 1.39 11.85 -10.01
CA ILE A 41 0.22 11.91 -10.91
C ILE A 41 0.54 12.77 -12.14
N GLU A 42 1.12 13.96 -11.94
CA GLU A 42 1.51 14.87 -13.02
C GLU A 42 2.55 14.26 -13.97
N ALA A 43 3.46 13.45 -13.42
CA ALA A 43 4.42 12.65 -14.18
C ALA A 43 3.79 11.42 -14.87
N GLN A 44 2.48 11.23 -14.74
CA GLN A 44 1.71 10.14 -15.35
C GLN A 44 2.25 8.74 -15.00
N ILE A 45 2.76 8.57 -13.79
CA ILE A 45 3.25 7.27 -13.32
C ILE A 45 2.10 6.26 -13.31
N ARG A 46 2.33 5.13 -13.97
CA ARG A 46 1.37 4.03 -13.99
C ARG A 46 1.16 3.46 -12.57
N ASP A 47 -0.11 3.22 -12.22
CA ASP A 47 -0.48 2.64 -10.93
C ASP A 47 0.15 3.40 -9.74
N VAL A 48 0.15 4.74 -9.82
CA VAL A 48 0.78 5.66 -8.85
C VAL A 48 0.41 5.36 -7.39
N ASN A 49 -0.77 4.78 -7.17
CA ASN A 49 -1.30 4.39 -5.87
C ASN A 49 -0.99 2.93 -5.47
N ALA A 50 -0.25 2.18 -6.30
CA ALA A 50 0.22 0.85 -5.93
C ALA A 50 1.33 0.97 -4.88
N MET A 51 1.23 0.14 -3.83
CA MET A 51 2.20 0.13 -2.75
C MET A 51 2.44 -1.29 -2.25
N SER A 52 3.68 -1.58 -1.86
CA SER A 52 4.00 -2.78 -1.11
C SER A 52 3.47 -2.64 0.31
N LEU A 53 2.75 -3.66 0.80
CA LEU A 53 2.33 -3.79 2.19
C LEU A 53 3.07 -4.96 2.82
N ALA A 54 3.91 -4.68 3.81
CA ALA A 54 4.57 -5.66 4.64
C ALA A 54 3.80 -5.85 5.96
N THR A 55 3.58 -7.11 6.32
CA THR A 55 2.92 -7.52 7.57
C THR A 55 3.66 -8.71 8.16
N ALA A 56 3.51 -8.96 9.45
CA ALA A 56 4.03 -10.15 10.12
C ALA A 56 3.03 -10.60 11.20
N GLY A 57 2.84 -11.90 11.33
CA GLY A 57 2.05 -12.47 12.41
C GLY A 57 2.81 -12.51 13.74
N ARG A 58 2.30 -13.29 14.71
CA ARG A 58 2.94 -13.48 16.03
C ARG A 58 4.29 -14.20 15.93
N ASP A 59 4.51 -14.98 14.88
CA ASP A 59 5.78 -15.67 14.60
C ASP A 59 6.86 -14.74 14.03
N ALA A 60 6.55 -13.46 13.85
CA ALA A 60 7.41 -12.41 13.31
C ALA A 60 7.95 -12.69 11.90
N LYS A 61 7.42 -13.68 11.17
CA LYS A 61 7.79 -13.91 9.77
C LYS A 61 7.21 -12.83 8.87
N PRO A 62 8.05 -12.06 8.16
CA PRO A 62 7.56 -11.00 7.29
C PRO A 62 6.93 -11.59 6.03
N SER A 63 5.85 -10.96 5.60
CA SER A 63 5.14 -11.26 4.37
C SER A 63 4.86 -9.95 3.63
N VAL A 64 5.01 -9.92 2.29
CA VAL A 64 4.83 -8.71 1.49
C VAL A 64 3.95 -9.00 0.26
N ARG A 65 3.10 -8.03 -0.10
CA ARG A 65 2.27 -8.03 -1.32
C ARG A 65 2.00 -6.62 -1.78
N LEU A 66 1.55 -6.46 -3.02
CA LEU A 66 1.05 -5.18 -3.50
C LEU A 66 -0.42 -4.99 -3.09
N VAL A 67 -0.75 -3.78 -2.66
CA VAL A 67 -2.11 -3.29 -2.44
C VAL A 67 -2.24 -1.88 -3.02
N LEU A 68 -3.47 -1.36 -3.11
CA LEU A 68 -3.70 -0.02 -3.62
C LEU A 68 -4.06 0.93 -2.49
N LEU A 69 -3.39 2.08 -2.43
CA LEU A 69 -3.82 3.20 -1.61
C LEU A 69 -5.18 3.69 -2.12
N LYS A 70 -6.14 3.88 -1.21
CA LYS A 70 -7.50 4.32 -1.53
C LYS A 70 -7.90 5.64 -0.89
N GLY A 71 -7.07 6.13 0.02
CA GLY A 71 -7.21 7.43 0.67
C GLY A 71 -6.07 7.65 1.64
N PHE A 72 -5.81 8.90 1.95
CA PHE A 72 -4.92 9.31 3.02
C PHE A 72 -5.36 10.67 3.57
N ASP A 73 -5.16 10.86 4.84
CA ASP A 73 -5.47 12.07 5.59
C ASP A 73 -4.57 12.14 6.84
N GLN A 74 -4.87 13.08 7.76
CA GLN A 74 -4.10 13.24 9.00
C GLN A 74 -4.15 12.01 9.91
N ASP A 75 -5.15 11.13 9.74
CA ASP A 75 -5.29 9.89 10.50
C ASP A 75 -4.51 8.72 9.88
N GLY A 76 -4.02 8.85 8.64
CA GLY A 76 -3.15 7.87 7.99
C GLY A 76 -3.59 7.42 6.59
N PHE A 77 -3.11 6.23 6.20
CA PHE A 77 -3.19 5.69 4.84
C PHE A 77 -4.17 4.52 4.79
N VAL A 78 -5.12 4.57 3.85
CA VAL A 78 -6.24 3.62 3.77
C VAL A 78 -6.07 2.66 2.60
N PHE A 79 -6.27 1.37 2.87
CA PHE A 79 -6.40 0.32 1.87
C PHE A 79 -7.53 -0.65 2.26
N PHE A 80 -8.08 -1.37 1.30
CA PHE A 80 -9.18 -2.31 1.54
C PHE A 80 -8.77 -3.73 1.16
N THR A 81 -9.25 -4.71 1.94
CA THR A 81 -8.90 -6.12 1.75
C THR A 81 -9.93 -7.05 2.38
N ASN A 82 -9.76 -8.35 2.16
CA ASN A 82 -10.45 -9.38 2.93
C ASN A 82 -9.74 -9.57 4.27
N TYR A 83 -10.47 -9.49 5.38
CA TYR A 83 -9.94 -9.64 6.76
C TYR A 83 -9.46 -11.07 7.05
N GLU A 84 -10.05 -12.07 6.39
CA GLU A 84 -9.67 -13.48 6.53
C GLU A 84 -8.48 -13.87 5.64
N SER A 85 -7.95 -12.93 4.81
CA SER A 85 -6.74 -13.18 4.05
C SER A 85 -5.52 -13.27 4.95
N GLU A 86 -4.41 -13.85 4.45
CA GLU A 86 -3.15 -13.94 5.20
C GLU A 86 -2.75 -12.61 5.85
N LYS A 87 -2.83 -11.49 5.10
CA LYS A 87 -2.51 -10.16 5.65
C LYS A 87 -3.51 -9.69 6.71
N GLY A 88 -4.80 -10.02 6.55
CA GLY A 88 -5.84 -9.69 7.53
C GLY A 88 -5.60 -10.40 8.85
N VAL A 89 -5.35 -11.72 8.80
CA VAL A 89 -5.01 -12.54 9.98
C VAL A 89 -3.73 -12.06 10.65
N GLN A 90 -2.70 -11.70 9.85
CA GLN A 90 -1.46 -11.15 10.38
C GLN A 90 -1.70 -9.81 11.10
N LEU A 91 -2.48 -8.89 10.50
CA LEU A 91 -2.78 -7.57 11.09
C LEU A 91 -3.65 -7.66 12.35
N GLU A 92 -4.54 -8.64 12.43
CA GLU A 92 -5.30 -8.92 13.65
C GLU A 92 -4.38 -9.38 14.79
N ALA A 93 -3.43 -10.27 14.47
CA ALA A 93 -2.49 -10.81 15.45
C ALA A 93 -1.38 -9.83 15.85
N ASN A 94 -0.97 -8.95 14.91
CA ASN A 94 0.08 -7.95 15.07
C ASN A 94 -0.25 -6.74 14.17
N PRO A 95 -0.72 -5.62 14.74
CA PRO A 95 -1.19 -4.48 13.96
C PRO A 95 -0.07 -3.64 13.32
N TYR A 96 1.18 -3.95 13.54
CA TYR A 96 2.29 -3.22 12.92
C TYR A 96 2.47 -3.63 11.46
N ALA A 97 2.57 -2.61 10.60
CA ALA A 97 2.76 -2.79 9.17
C ALA A 97 3.67 -1.70 8.60
N ALA A 98 4.19 -1.99 7.41
CA ALA A 98 4.92 -1.00 6.62
C ALA A 98 4.36 -0.94 5.19
N LEU A 99 4.31 0.28 4.65
CA LEU A 99 3.98 0.57 3.26
C LEU A 99 5.24 1.09 2.56
N ALA A 100 5.40 0.75 1.28
CA ALA A 100 6.45 1.31 0.45
C ALA A 100 5.90 1.65 -0.95
N PHE A 101 6.15 2.89 -1.38
CA PHE A 101 5.95 3.34 -2.75
C PHE A 101 7.31 3.46 -3.43
N TYR A 102 7.36 3.14 -4.72
CA TYR A 102 8.54 3.34 -5.54
C TYR A 102 8.13 3.89 -6.90
N TRP A 103 8.48 5.15 -7.15
CA TRP A 103 8.22 5.87 -8.39
C TRP A 103 9.54 6.04 -9.13
N ILE A 104 9.84 5.06 -9.98
CA ILE A 104 11.14 4.92 -10.64
C ILE A 104 11.43 6.11 -11.55
N GLU A 105 10.42 6.64 -12.23
CA GLU A 105 10.55 7.76 -13.17
C GLU A 105 10.96 9.07 -12.46
N LEU A 106 10.69 9.17 -11.16
CA LEU A 106 11.06 10.31 -10.31
C LEU A 106 12.25 10.02 -9.41
N ASP A 107 12.82 8.81 -9.48
CA ASP A 107 13.84 8.36 -8.53
C ASP A 107 13.41 8.51 -7.06
N ARG A 108 12.13 8.25 -6.76
CA ARG A 108 11.56 8.47 -5.43
C ARG A 108 11.05 7.19 -4.80
N GLN A 109 11.34 7.05 -3.51
CA GLN A 109 10.75 6.03 -2.66
C GLN A 109 10.17 6.68 -1.40
N ILE A 110 9.00 6.20 -0.97
CA ILE A 110 8.40 6.59 0.32
C ILE A 110 8.19 5.32 1.13
N ARG A 111 8.62 5.33 2.39
CA ARG A 111 8.39 4.24 3.33
C ARG A 111 7.60 4.77 4.51
N ILE A 112 6.55 4.06 4.88
CA ILE A 112 5.66 4.44 5.97
C ILE A 112 5.52 3.24 6.89
N SER A 113 5.75 3.40 8.18
CA SER A 113 5.50 2.34 9.15
C SER A 113 4.70 2.85 10.33
N GLY A 114 3.86 1.97 10.89
CA GLY A 114 2.97 2.33 11.97
C GLY A 114 1.97 1.22 12.29
N LYS A 115 0.88 1.58 12.96
CA LYS A 115 -0.18 0.67 13.36
C LYS A 115 -1.37 0.76 12.42
N ALA A 116 -1.81 -0.37 11.91
CA ALA A 116 -3.04 -0.51 11.15
C ALA A 116 -4.23 -0.79 12.08
N LYS A 117 -5.35 -0.11 11.83
CA LYS A 117 -6.65 -0.35 12.49
C LYS A 117 -7.71 -0.56 11.42
N ILE A 118 -8.71 -1.37 11.70
CA ILE A 118 -9.89 -1.51 10.85
C ILE A 118 -10.61 -0.15 10.77
N THR A 119 -11.02 0.25 9.57
CA THR A 119 -11.85 1.45 9.34
C THR A 119 -13.28 1.21 9.82
N SER A 120 -14.09 2.26 9.89
CA SER A 120 -15.49 2.11 10.24
C SER A 120 -16.25 1.25 9.21
N ARG A 121 -17.37 0.68 9.63
CA ARG A 121 -18.22 -0.10 8.73
C ARG A 121 -18.80 0.79 7.62
N GLU A 122 -19.13 2.03 7.94
CA GLU A 122 -19.65 3.05 7.03
C GLU A 122 -18.63 3.43 5.96
N GLU A 123 -17.38 3.65 6.35
CA GLU A 123 -16.27 3.95 5.43
C GLU A 123 -16.06 2.76 4.47
N SER A 124 -16.04 1.55 5.02
CA SER A 124 -15.90 0.33 4.23
C SER A 124 -17.08 0.13 3.27
N GLN A 125 -18.31 0.41 3.69
CA GLN A 125 -19.53 0.29 2.87
C GLN A 125 -19.54 1.32 1.74
N THR A 126 -19.18 2.57 2.02
CA THR A 126 -19.11 3.64 1.03
C THR A 126 -18.12 3.27 -0.08
N TYR A 127 -16.92 2.84 0.30
CA TYR A 127 -15.94 2.41 -0.70
C TYR A 127 -16.37 1.13 -1.42
N PHE A 128 -16.95 0.15 -0.73
CA PHE A 128 -17.41 -1.10 -1.35
C PHE A 128 -18.41 -0.84 -2.48
N HIS A 129 -19.40 0.03 -2.25
CA HIS A 129 -20.44 0.36 -3.23
C HIS A 129 -19.93 1.26 -4.37
N SER A 130 -18.82 1.96 -4.21
CA SER A 130 -18.17 2.69 -5.32
C SER A 130 -17.46 1.78 -6.32
N ARG A 131 -17.25 0.51 -5.96
CA ARG A 131 -16.57 -0.47 -6.83
C ARG A 131 -17.50 -0.98 -7.92
N PRO A 132 -16.97 -1.35 -9.11
CA PRO A 132 -17.74 -2.04 -10.13
C PRO A 132 -18.43 -3.30 -9.57
N VAL A 133 -19.63 -3.61 -10.06
CA VAL A 133 -20.45 -4.77 -9.62
C VAL A 133 -19.65 -6.07 -9.61
N GLY A 134 -18.88 -6.35 -10.67
CA GLY A 134 -18.02 -7.54 -10.72
C GLY A 134 -16.99 -7.60 -9.59
N SER A 135 -16.48 -6.44 -9.15
CA SER A 135 -15.55 -6.36 -8.01
C SER A 135 -16.27 -6.53 -6.66
N GLN A 136 -17.54 -6.14 -6.56
CA GLN A 136 -18.36 -6.40 -5.38
C GLN A 136 -18.67 -7.90 -5.27
N LEU A 137 -19.09 -8.54 -6.37
CA LEU A 137 -19.32 -9.99 -6.44
C LEU A 137 -18.07 -10.80 -6.11
N SER A 138 -16.91 -10.40 -6.64
CA SER A 138 -15.64 -11.10 -6.38
C SER A 138 -15.24 -11.07 -4.91
N ALA A 139 -15.62 -10.04 -4.15
CA ALA A 139 -15.35 -9.97 -2.72
C ALA A 139 -16.16 -11.02 -1.92
N TRP A 140 -17.31 -11.45 -2.42
CA TRP A 140 -18.10 -12.56 -1.88
C TRP A 140 -17.59 -13.92 -2.35
N ALA A 141 -17.23 -14.03 -3.63
CA ALA A 141 -16.80 -15.30 -4.25
C ALA A 141 -15.41 -15.76 -3.80
N SER A 142 -14.51 -14.81 -3.48
CA SER A 142 -13.14 -15.12 -3.17
C SER A 142 -12.88 -15.18 -1.66
N ARG A 143 -12.55 -16.37 -1.15
CA ARG A 143 -11.89 -16.52 0.15
C ARG A 143 -10.40 -16.28 -0.04
N GLN A 144 -10.00 -15.02 0.02
CA GLN A 144 -8.64 -14.61 -0.33
C GLN A 144 -7.58 -15.37 0.48
N SER A 145 -6.53 -15.85 -0.19
CA SER A 145 -5.43 -16.68 0.36
C SER A 145 -5.76 -18.16 0.61
N GLU A 146 -6.98 -18.61 0.32
CA GLU A 146 -7.33 -20.03 0.35
C GLU A 146 -6.62 -20.79 -0.78
N VAL A 147 -6.17 -22.03 -0.49
CA VAL A 147 -5.67 -22.94 -1.51
C VAL A 147 -6.85 -23.51 -2.30
N LEU A 148 -6.77 -23.47 -3.60
CA LEU A 148 -7.82 -23.93 -4.53
C LEU A 148 -7.28 -25.03 -5.44
N ASP A 149 -8.11 -26.03 -5.74
CA ASP A 149 -7.78 -27.12 -6.69
C ASP A 149 -7.72 -26.63 -8.14
N GLY A 150 -8.16 -25.39 -8.42
CA GLY A 150 -8.07 -24.81 -9.75
C GLY A 150 -9.01 -23.62 -9.96
N ARG A 151 -8.83 -22.94 -11.09
CA ARG A 151 -9.59 -21.73 -11.45
C ARG A 151 -11.10 -21.98 -11.48
N ARG A 152 -11.55 -23.18 -11.88
CA ARG A 152 -12.98 -23.52 -11.95
C ARG A 152 -13.74 -23.31 -10.64
N VAL A 153 -13.05 -23.44 -9.48
CA VAL A 153 -13.66 -23.18 -8.18
C VAL A 153 -14.10 -21.71 -8.04
N LEU A 154 -13.22 -20.79 -8.48
CA LEU A 154 -13.54 -19.35 -8.46
C LEU A 154 -14.65 -19.01 -9.46
N ASP A 155 -14.61 -19.61 -10.65
CA ASP A 155 -15.61 -19.36 -11.69
C ASP A 155 -17.00 -19.84 -11.22
N ALA A 156 -17.07 -21.02 -10.57
CA ALA A 156 -18.32 -21.54 -9.99
C ALA A 156 -18.84 -20.65 -8.85
N ARG A 157 -17.97 -20.23 -7.93
CA ARG A 157 -18.35 -19.31 -6.83
C ARG A 157 -18.81 -17.95 -7.38
N MET A 158 -18.18 -17.46 -8.44
CA MET A 158 -18.58 -16.20 -9.08
C MET A 158 -19.98 -16.32 -9.71
N ALA A 159 -20.26 -17.43 -10.40
CA ALA A 159 -21.58 -17.72 -10.96
C ALA A 159 -22.65 -17.81 -9.86
N GLU A 160 -22.36 -18.52 -8.76
CA GLU A 160 -23.25 -18.62 -7.59
C GLU A 160 -23.58 -17.24 -7.01
N MET A 161 -22.58 -16.36 -6.84
CA MET A 161 -22.81 -15.02 -6.30
C MET A 161 -23.58 -14.14 -7.29
N THR A 162 -23.36 -14.29 -8.57
CA THR A 162 -24.13 -13.60 -9.62
C THR A 162 -25.60 -14.02 -9.59
N GLU A 163 -25.90 -15.31 -9.46
CA GLU A 163 -27.26 -15.82 -9.33
C GLU A 163 -27.91 -15.36 -8.01
N ARG A 164 -27.17 -15.47 -6.91
CA ARG A 164 -27.66 -15.11 -5.57
C ARG A 164 -28.11 -13.66 -5.45
N PHE A 165 -27.32 -12.74 -6.01
CA PHE A 165 -27.62 -11.31 -5.89
C PHE A 165 -28.42 -10.77 -7.07
N GLY A 166 -28.24 -11.31 -8.29
CA GLY A 166 -28.95 -10.85 -9.49
C GLY A 166 -28.82 -9.33 -9.65
N ASP A 167 -29.97 -8.67 -9.84
CA ASP A 167 -30.05 -7.20 -9.95
C ASP A 167 -30.20 -6.48 -8.59
N LYS A 168 -30.13 -7.21 -7.47
CA LYS A 168 -30.25 -6.63 -6.14
C LYS A 168 -28.95 -5.94 -5.70
N PRO A 169 -29.03 -4.90 -4.84
CA PRO A 169 -27.84 -4.31 -4.23
C PRO A 169 -27.00 -5.38 -3.51
N ILE A 170 -25.71 -5.41 -3.80
CA ILE A 170 -24.79 -6.38 -3.19
C ILE A 170 -24.36 -5.82 -1.83
N PRO A 171 -24.66 -6.50 -0.72
CA PRO A 171 -24.25 -6.03 0.61
C PRO A 171 -22.76 -6.15 0.81
N LEU A 172 -22.19 -5.31 1.69
CA LEU A 172 -20.81 -5.43 2.12
C LEU A 172 -20.59 -6.77 2.84
N PRO A 173 -19.64 -7.64 2.39
CA PRO A 173 -19.34 -8.88 3.10
C PRO A 173 -18.84 -8.61 4.53
N PRO A 174 -19.14 -9.46 5.52
CA PRO A 174 -18.66 -9.29 6.90
C PRO A 174 -17.14 -9.38 7.02
N HIS A 175 -16.52 -10.16 6.15
CA HIS A 175 -15.08 -10.43 6.12
C HIS A 175 -14.28 -9.45 5.23
N TRP A 176 -14.89 -8.35 4.75
CA TRP A 176 -14.24 -7.39 3.86
C TRP A 176 -14.38 -5.97 4.35
N GLY A 177 -13.31 -5.17 4.22
CA GLY A 177 -13.32 -3.75 4.57
C GLY A 177 -11.93 -3.13 4.54
N GLY A 178 -11.81 -1.96 5.15
CA GLY A 178 -10.61 -1.16 5.14
C GLY A 178 -9.73 -1.35 6.36
N TYR A 179 -8.45 -1.08 6.15
CA TYR A 179 -7.48 -0.77 7.18
C TYR A 179 -6.95 0.65 6.98
N ARG A 180 -6.76 1.37 8.08
CA ARG A 180 -6.06 2.66 8.14
C ARG A 180 -4.76 2.49 8.90
N LEU A 181 -3.63 2.75 8.25
CA LEU A 181 -2.31 2.72 8.89
C LEU A 181 -1.99 4.13 9.40
N LYS A 182 -2.02 4.31 10.73
CA LYS A 182 -1.54 5.54 11.40
C LYS A 182 -0.01 5.48 11.45
N PRO A 183 0.71 6.44 10.80
CA PRO A 183 2.16 6.37 10.74
C PRO A 183 2.83 6.74 12.05
N ASP A 184 3.82 5.96 12.47
CA ASP A 184 4.81 6.31 13.48
C ASP A 184 6.05 6.92 12.82
N THR A 185 6.38 6.47 11.59
CA THR A 185 7.46 7.01 10.79
C THR A 185 7.07 7.14 9.31
N VAL A 186 7.58 8.20 8.66
CA VAL A 186 7.50 8.38 7.21
C VAL A 186 8.89 8.76 6.71
N GLU A 187 9.44 8.01 5.77
CA GLU A 187 10.75 8.29 5.16
C GLU A 187 10.56 8.63 3.69
N PHE A 188 11.15 9.74 3.27
CA PHE A 188 11.26 10.18 1.89
C PHE A 188 12.70 9.97 1.41
N TRP A 189 12.84 9.20 0.34
CA TRP A 189 14.12 8.89 -0.29
C TRP A 189 14.11 9.43 -1.72
N GLN A 190 15.16 10.18 -2.07
CA GLN A 190 15.40 10.69 -3.42
C GLN A 190 16.71 10.13 -3.95
N GLY A 191 16.65 9.53 -5.15
CA GLY A 191 17.81 9.03 -5.87
C GLY A 191 18.83 10.13 -6.16
N ARG A 192 20.15 9.81 -6.02
CA ARG A 192 21.26 10.69 -6.31
C ARG A 192 22.38 9.90 -6.96
N PRO A 193 23.23 10.55 -7.80
CA PRO A 193 24.43 9.94 -8.34
C PRO A 193 25.33 9.35 -7.24
N ASN A 194 26.15 8.37 -7.61
CA ASN A 194 27.14 7.74 -6.72
C ASN A 194 26.53 7.08 -5.46
N ARG A 195 25.23 6.75 -5.48
CA ARG A 195 24.48 6.16 -4.36
C ARG A 195 24.46 7.04 -3.10
N LEU A 196 24.82 8.32 -3.17
CA LEU A 196 24.72 9.26 -2.07
C LEU A 196 23.32 9.89 -2.00
N HIS A 197 22.32 9.02 -1.84
CA HIS A 197 20.90 9.36 -1.87
C HIS A 197 20.49 10.28 -0.72
N ASP A 198 19.54 11.18 -0.98
CA ASP A 198 18.97 12.02 0.07
C ASP A 198 17.84 11.27 0.76
N ARG A 199 17.93 11.15 2.08
CA ARG A 199 16.97 10.44 2.90
C ARG A 199 16.55 11.31 4.07
N PHE A 200 15.24 11.53 4.22
CA PHE A 200 14.67 12.23 5.37
C PHE A 200 13.56 11.40 5.98
N ARG A 201 13.67 11.19 7.30
CA ARG A 201 12.70 10.47 8.09
C ARG A 201 11.97 11.42 9.03
N TYR A 202 10.66 11.40 8.98
CA TYR A 202 9.79 11.95 9.99
C TYR A 202 9.51 10.87 11.03
N ARG A 203 9.73 11.17 12.28
CA ARG A 203 9.43 10.29 13.40
C ARG A 203 8.46 11.00 14.35
N ARG A 204 7.31 10.36 14.58
CA ARG A 204 6.29 10.90 15.50
C ARG A 204 6.83 10.91 16.91
N GLN A 205 6.62 12.03 17.60
CA GLN A 205 6.96 12.21 19.01
C GLN A 205 5.79 11.84 19.90
N THR A 206 6.02 11.78 21.20
CA THR A 206 4.99 11.47 22.20
C THR A 206 3.90 12.55 22.33
N ASP A 207 4.18 13.76 21.90
CA ASP A 207 3.26 14.90 21.83
C ASP A 207 2.59 15.04 20.44
N ASP A 208 2.65 13.98 19.62
CA ASP A 208 2.13 13.92 18.26
C ASP A 208 2.83 14.88 17.26
N THR A 209 3.88 15.60 17.63
CA THR A 209 4.71 16.37 16.70
C THR A 209 5.63 15.47 15.88
N TRP A 210 6.27 16.05 14.85
CA TRP A 210 7.18 15.32 13.97
C TRP A 210 8.62 15.82 14.08
N LEU A 211 9.53 14.92 14.44
CA LEU A 211 10.96 15.14 14.32
C LEU A 211 11.42 14.70 12.94
N VAL A 212 12.08 15.63 12.21
CA VAL A 212 12.64 15.31 10.88
C VAL A 212 14.16 15.15 11.00
N GLU A 213 14.64 13.98 10.57
CA GLU A 213 16.03 13.56 10.64
C GLU A 213 16.57 13.28 9.23
N ARG A 214 17.81 13.66 8.94
CA ARG A 214 18.51 13.19 7.74
C ARG A 214 19.17 11.86 8.05
N LEU A 215 19.00 10.88 7.17
CA LEU A 215 19.63 9.57 7.29
C LEU A 215 20.80 9.46 6.29
N ALA A 216 21.83 8.71 6.66
CA ALA A 216 22.84 8.27 5.71
C ALA A 216 22.22 7.33 4.65
N PRO A 217 22.68 7.37 3.40
CA PRO A 217 22.21 6.50 2.33
C PRO A 217 22.59 5.03 2.55
#